data_a14568f78df792d0fbccaa31c69465fe
#
_entry.id   a14568f78df792d0fbccaa31c69465fe
#
_cell.length_a   1.000
_cell.length_b   1.000
_cell.length_c   1.000
_cell.angle_alpha   90.00
_cell.angle_beta   90.00
_cell.angle_gamma   90.00
#
_symmetry.space_group_name_H-M   'P 1'
#
loop_
_entity.id
_entity.type
_entity.pdbx_description
1 polymer ?
#
loop_
_entity_poly.entity_id
_entity_poly.type
_entity_poly.pdbx_seq_one_letter_code
_entity_poly.pdbx_strand_id
1 'polypeptide(L)'
;MAFFTYPPNESQNPIFTNVSVTRADIPSASTINALSSDTSYVKFTGSTATTLNGITAGRDGQILMLWNNTGQNMTVTHESASASAANRIVTATGSNFVTTGNGSAFFIYDAGLSRWMKLAGNA
;
A
#
# COMPACT_ATOMS: atom_id res chain seq x y z
N MET A 1 -10.94 21.34 2.78
CA MET A 1 -11.12 20.28 1.76
C MET A 1 -11.33 20.90 0.39
N ALA A 2 -10.66 20.39 -0.61
CA ALA A 2 -10.81 20.86 -1.97
C ALA A 2 -12.00 20.16 -2.65
N PHE A 3 -12.79 20.92 -3.35
CA PHE A 3 -13.89 20.40 -4.15
C PHE A 3 -13.64 20.73 -5.61
N PHE A 4 -14.03 19.80 -6.48
CA PHE A 4 -14.12 20.08 -7.90
C PHE A 4 -15.49 20.70 -8.17
N THR A 5 -15.50 21.87 -8.78
CA THR A 5 -16.73 22.52 -9.20
C THR A 5 -16.73 22.58 -10.72
N TYR A 6 -17.87 22.27 -11.32
CA TYR A 6 -18.05 22.29 -12.77
C TYR A 6 -19.08 23.34 -13.14
N PRO A 7 -18.87 24.08 -14.24
CA PRO A 7 -19.94 24.88 -14.82
C PRO A 7 -21.14 24.00 -15.17
N PRO A 8 -22.37 24.50 -15.05
CA PRO A 8 -23.58 23.67 -15.27
C PRO A 8 -23.68 23.01 -16.64
N ASN A 9 -22.97 23.52 -17.64
CA ASN A 9 -23.03 23.03 -19.02
C ASN A 9 -21.84 22.16 -19.38
N GLU A 10 -20.99 21.81 -18.44
CA GLU A 10 -19.82 20.97 -18.71
C GLU A 10 -20.01 19.54 -18.23
N SER A 11 -19.16 18.66 -18.74
CA SER A 11 -19.10 17.27 -18.31
C SER A 11 -18.77 17.18 -16.82
N GLN A 12 -19.47 16.29 -16.11
CA GLN A 12 -19.14 15.97 -14.71
C GLN A 12 -18.02 14.97 -14.57
N ASN A 13 -17.45 14.49 -15.67
CA ASN A 13 -16.31 13.59 -15.66
C ASN A 13 -15.03 14.41 -15.87
N PRO A 14 -14.26 14.70 -14.82
CA PRO A 14 -13.03 15.46 -14.98
C PRO A 14 -12.02 14.68 -15.84
N ILE A 15 -11.33 15.40 -16.71
CA ILE A 15 -10.22 14.85 -17.49
C ILE A 15 -8.94 15.37 -16.87
N PHE A 16 -8.09 14.46 -16.42
CA PHE A 16 -6.77 14.81 -15.88
C PHE A 16 -5.71 14.54 -16.93
N THR A 17 -4.93 15.56 -17.26
CA THR A 17 -3.77 15.39 -18.12
C THR A 17 -2.69 14.58 -17.42
N ASN A 18 -2.60 14.71 -16.11
CA ASN A 18 -1.59 14.08 -15.30
C ASN A 18 -2.11 13.87 -13.87
N VAL A 19 -1.89 12.68 -13.33
CA VAL A 19 -2.18 12.38 -11.93
C VAL A 19 -0.87 12.05 -11.23
N SER A 20 -0.61 12.76 -10.14
CA SER A 20 0.61 12.60 -9.36
C SER A 20 0.26 12.33 -7.90
N VAL A 21 0.97 11.41 -7.27
CA VAL A 21 0.81 11.10 -5.85
C VAL A 21 2.10 11.41 -5.11
N THR A 22 1.96 11.80 -3.85
CA THR A 22 3.11 12.05 -2.98
C THR A 22 3.79 10.74 -2.61
N ARG A 23 5.11 10.72 -2.71
CA ARG A 23 5.93 9.58 -2.29
C ARG A 23 6.44 9.78 -0.87
N ALA A 24 6.41 8.71 -0.08
CA ALA A 24 7.13 8.60 1.18
C ALA A 24 8.30 7.64 1.02
N ASP A 25 9.51 8.09 1.32
CA ASP A 25 10.67 7.22 1.43
C ASP A 25 10.76 6.73 2.88
N ILE A 26 10.65 5.42 3.06
CA ILE A 26 10.64 4.80 4.38
C ILE A 26 11.86 3.88 4.48
N PRO A 27 12.73 4.09 5.48
CA PRO A 27 13.84 3.18 5.71
C PRO A 27 13.33 1.77 5.99
N SER A 28 13.93 0.77 5.36
CA SER A 28 13.61 -0.63 5.62
C SER A 28 13.95 -0.99 7.06
N ALA A 29 13.09 -1.79 7.67
CA ALA A 29 13.27 -2.33 9.00
C ALA A 29 12.99 -3.83 8.95
N SER A 30 13.56 -4.59 9.89
CA SER A 30 13.37 -6.05 9.91
C SER A 30 11.90 -6.44 10.04
N THR A 31 11.10 -5.67 10.77
CA THR A 31 9.68 -5.94 10.98
C THR A 31 8.90 -4.63 11.02
N ILE A 32 7.80 -4.57 10.27
CA ILE A 32 6.86 -3.43 10.27
C ILE A 32 5.47 -3.98 10.52
N ASN A 33 4.85 -3.59 11.64
CA ASN A 33 3.51 -4.05 12.03
C ASN A 33 2.40 -3.05 11.66
N ALA A 34 2.76 -1.80 11.40
CA ALA A 34 1.81 -0.74 11.04
C ALA A 34 2.51 0.29 10.15
N LEU A 35 2.68 -0.04 8.87
CA LEU A 35 3.22 0.88 7.89
C LEU A 35 2.28 2.08 7.76
N SER A 36 2.83 3.30 7.75
CA SER A 36 2.02 4.49 7.53
C SER A 36 1.31 4.44 6.18
N SER A 37 0.03 4.77 6.17
CA SER A 37 -0.80 4.87 4.97
C SER A 37 -1.11 6.32 4.57
N ASP A 38 -0.33 7.28 5.07
CA ASP A 38 -0.55 8.71 4.82
C ASP A 38 -0.29 9.12 3.37
N THR A 39 0.49 8.32 2.63
CA THR A 39 0.76 8.56 1.21
C THR A 39 0.39 7.33 0.40
N SER A 40 0.01 7.54 -0.86
CA SER A 40 -0.37 6.44 -1.76
C SER A 40 0.83 5.74 -2.40
N TYR A 41 2.01 6.30 -2.28
CA TYR A 41 3.23 5.69 -2.82
C TYR A 41 4.30 5.65 -1.74
N VAL A 42 4.73 4.44 -1.40
CA VAL A 42 5.78 4.18 -0.43
C VAL A 42 6.95 3.51 -1.13
N LYS A 43 8.13 4.05 -0.93
CA LYS A 43 9.38 3.47 -1.40
C LYS A 43 10.21 3.05 -0.18
N PHE A 44 10.50 1.76 -0.05
CA PHE A 44 11.45 1.29 0.96
C PHE A 44 12.87 1.53 0.49
N THR A 45 13.64 2.17 1.36
CA THR A 45 15.06 2.46 1.14
C THR A 45 15.93 1.69 2.12
N GLY A 46 17.25 1.79 1.97
CA GLY A 46 18.17 1.04 2.81
C GLY A 46 18.49 -0.35 2.25
N SER A 47 18.93 -1.25 3.10
CA SER A 47 19.42 -2.57 2.68
C SER A 47 19.02 -3.70 3.65
N THR A 48 17.98 -3.49 4.43
CA THR A 48 17.47 -4.49 5.39
C THR A 48 16.30 -5.25 4.78
N ALA A 49 16.31 -6.59 4.85
CA ALA A 49 15.17 -7.40 4.51
C ALA A 49 14.01 -7.10 5.48
N THR A 50 12.81 -6.94 4.96
CA THR A 50 11.65 -6.48 5.72
C THR A 50 10.56 -7.54 5.75
N THR A 51 9.96 -7.74 6.93
CA THR A 51 8.68 -8.43 7.08
C THR A 51 7.61 -7.39 7.33
N LEU A 52 6.69 -7.23 6.37
CA LEU A 52 5.57 -6.32 6.47
C LEU A 52 4.35 -7.08 6.96
N ASN A 53 3.99 -6.87 8.22
CA ASN A 53 2.87 -7.54 8.87
C ASN A 53 1.56 -6.78 8.78
N GLY A 54 1.63 -5.47 8.63
CA GLY A 54 0.42 -4.64 8.55
C GLY A 54 0.70 -3.24 8.03
N ILE A 55 -0.38 -2.61 7.61
CA ILE A 55 -0.43 -1.22 7.15
C ILE A 55 -1.51 -0.54 7.98
N THR A 56 -1.25 0.66 8.47
CA THR A 56 -2.25 1.42 9.23
C THR A 56 -3.56 1.49 8.47
N ALA A 57 -4.68 1.21 9.14
CA ALA A 57 -6.00 1.19 8.53
C ALA A 57 -6.28 2.45 7.72
N GLY A 58 -6.85 2.28 6.54
CA GLY A 58 -7.17 3.35 5.62
C GLY A 58 -8.67 3.62 5.55
N ARG A 59 -9.05 4.43 4.58
CA ARG A 59 -10.44 4.61 4.18
C ARG A 59 -10.81 3.56 3.13
N ASP A 60 -12.09 3.27 3.02
CA ASP A 60 -12.56 2.34 1.98
C ASP A 60 -12.11 2.81 0.59
N GLY A 61 -11.50 1.90 -0.17
CA GLY A 61 -10.97 2.20 -1.49
C GLY A 61 -9.63 2.93 -1.51
N GLN A 62 -9.02 3.18 -0.36
CA GLN A 62 -7.70 3.83 -0.32
C GLN A 62 -6.64 2.93 -0.95
N ILE A 63 -5.82 3.52 -1.82
CA ILE A 63 -4.76 2.82 -2.55
C ILE A 63 -3.42 3.06 -1.88
N LEU A 64 -2.58 2.03 -1.85
CA LEU A 64 -1.17 2.14 -1.47
C LEU A 64 -0.33 1.30 -2.42
N MET A 65 0.59 1.95 -3.11
CA MET A 65 1.59 1.31 -3.96
C MET A 65 2.91 1.28 -3.23
N LEU A 66 3.56 0.13 -3.24
CA LEU A 66 4.82 -0.07 -2.52
C LEU A 66 5.89 -0.54 -3.48
N TRP A 67 7.03 0.14 -3.45
CA TRP A 67 8.24 -0.26 -4.17
C TRP A 67 9.33 -0.64 -3.19
N ASN A 68 9.81 -1.86 -3.29
CA ASN A 68 10.94 -2.34 -2.51
C ASN A 68 12.23 -1.99 -3.27
N ASN A 69 12.96 -0.99 -2.78
CA ASN A 69 14.22 -0.54 -3.38
C ASN A 69 15.42 -0.87 -2.49
N THR A 70 15.37 -1.98 -1.79
CA THR A 70 16.42 -2.34 -0.82
C THR A 70 17.44 -3.33 -1.38
N GLY A 71 17.14 -4.00 -2.47
CA GLY A 71 17.93 -5.14 -2.94
C GLY A 71 17.78 -6.40 -2.09
N GLN A 72 16.91 -6.35 -1.07
CA GLN A 72 16.65 -7.46 -0.16
C GLN A 72 15.19 -7.90 -0.27
N ASN A 73 14.89 -9.11 0.17
CA ASN A 73 13.53 -9.60 0.17
C ASN A 73 12.63 -8.79 1.10
N MET A 74 11.39 -8.57 0.66
CA MET A 74 10.33 -8.10 1.53
C MET A 74 9.23 -9.15 1.55
N THR A 75 8.87 -9.60 2.74
CA THR A 75 7.78 -10.53 2.96
C THR A 75 6.54 -9.77 3.39
N VAL A 76 5.47 -9.88 2.61
CA VAL A 76 4.14 -9.37 2.99
C VAL A 76 3.40 -10.53 3.65
N THR A 77 3.11 -10.39 4.94
CA THR A 77 2.52 -11.48 5.73
C THR A 77 1.00 -11.48 5.59
N HIS A 78 0.45 -12.65 5.25
CA HIS A 78 -0.99 -12.86 5.18
C HIS A 78 -1.58 -12.94 6.58
N GLU A 79 -2.57 -12.08 6.89
CA GLU A 79 -3.35 -12.11 8.14
C GLU A 79 -2.50 -12.22 9.41
N SER A 80 -1.42 -11.44 9.48
CA SER A 80 -0.48 -11.52 10.60
C SER A 80 -1.11 -11.12 11.92
N ALA A 81 -1.01 -11.98 12.93
CA ALA A 81 -1.45 -11.66 14.28
C ALA A 81 -0.57 -10.60 14.97
N SER A 82 0.60 -10.30 14.41
CA SER A 82 1.46 -9.21 14.91
C SER A 82 0.94 -7.82 14.57
N ALA A 83 -0.06 -7.72 13.67
CA ALA A 83 -0.73 -6.48 13.35
C ALA A 83 -2.12 -6.44 13.99
N SER A 84 -2.57 -5.23 14.35
CA SER A 84 -3.96 -5.01 14.76
C SER A 84 -4.91 -5.48 13.65
N ALA A 85 -6.08 -5.96 13.99
CA ALA A 85 -6.98 -6.59 13.03
C ALA A 85 -7.26 -5.71 11.80
N ALA A 86 -7.54 -4.41 12.01
CA ALA A 86 -7.83 -3.47 10.92
C ALA A 86 -6.61 -3.11 10.07
N ASN A 87 -5.40 -3.47 10.49
CA ASN A 87 -4.16 -3.20 9.77
C ASN A 87 -3.66 -4.41 8.96
N ARG A 88 -4.30 -5.55 9.11
CA ARG A 88 -3.83 -6.79 8.49
C ARG A 88 -3.99 -6.76 6.97
N ILE A 89 -3.17 -7.57 6.33
CA ILE A 89 -3.11 -7.69 4.88
C ILE A 89 -3.65 -9.06 4.48
N VAL A 90 -4.53 -9.08 3.51
CA VAL A 90 -5.00 -10.30 2.85
C VAL A 90 -4.30 -10.44 1.51
N THR A 91 -3.62 -11.54 1.30
CA THR A 91 -3.07 -11.91 0.00
C THR A 91 -4.04 -12.85 -0.72
N ALA A 92 -4.07 -12.79 -2.05
CA ALA A 92 -5.03 -13.57 -2.83
C ALA A 92 -4.85 -15.09 -2.66
N THR A 93 -3.63 -15.53 -2.38
CA THR A 93 -3.32 -16.96 -2.24
C THR A 93 -3.58 -17.50 -0.83
N GLY A 94 -3.82 -16.63 0.15
CA GLY A 94 -3.87 -17.03 1.56
C GLY A 94 -2.52 -17.35 2.16
N SER A 95 -1.43 -17.08 1.46
CA SER A 95 -0.05 -17.30 1.89
C SER A 95 0.75 -16.00 1.82
N ASN A 96 1.89 -15.97 2.49
CA ASN A 96 2.77 -14.81 2.42
C ASN A 96 3.25 -14.56 0.99
N PHE A 97 3.41 -13.30 0.65
CA PHE A 97 3.96 -12.88 -0.63
C PHE A 97 5.36 -12.31 -0.41
N VAL A 98 6.31 -12.68 -1.25
CA VAL A 98 7.69 -12.20 -1.16
C VAL A 98 8.06 -11.46 -2.43
N THR A 99 8.50 -10.20 -2.29
CA THR A 99 9.22 -9.53 -3.36
C THR A 99 10.70 -9.85 -3.21
N THR A 100 11.39 -10.09 -4.31
CA THR A 100 12.83 -10.27 -4.32
C THR A 100 13.50 -8.99 -4.82
N GLY A 101 14.54 -8.54 -4.14
CA GLY A 101 15.33 -7.40 -4.58
C GLY A 101 14.50 -6.12 -4.78
N ASN A 102 14.21 -5.79 -6.02
CA ASN A 102 13.48 -4.59 -6.41
C ASN A 102 12.09 -4.97 -6.91
N GLY A 103 11.22 -5.37 -6.00
CA GLY A 103 9.85 -5.77 -6.31
C GLY A 103 8.81 -4.74 -5.88
N SER A 104 7.57 -5.03 -6.21
CA SER A 104 6.45 -4.13 -5.89
C SER A 104 5.26 -4.88 -5.31
N ALA A 105 4.39 -4.13 -4.62
CA ALA A 105 3.10 -4.61 -4.18
C ALA A 105 2.08 -3.47 -4.25
N PHE A 106 0.86 -3.82 -4.63
CA PHE A 106 -0.25 -2.88 -4.78
C PHE A 106 -1.38 -3.30 -3.86
N PHE A 107 -1.85 -2.36 -3.02
CA PHE A 107 -2.88 -2.63 -2.02
C PHE A 107 -4.06 -1.69 -2.18
N ILE A 108 -5.24 -2.17 -1.80
CA ILE A 108 -6.44 -1.36 -1.61
C ILE A 108 -7.05 -1.70 -0.25
N TYR A 109 -7.58 -0.70 0.45
CA TYR A 109 -8.26 -0.93 1.72
C TYR A 109 -9.74 -1.23 1.49
N ASP A 110 -10.21 -2.31 2.10
CA ASP A 110 -11.63 -2.67 2.14
C ASP A 110 -12.15 -2.46 3.57
N ALA A 111 -12.94 -1.40 3.76
CA ALA A 111 -13.48 -1.09 5.08
C ALA A 111 -14.54 -2.10 5.54
N GLY A 112 -15.23 -2.76 4.61
CA GLY A 112 -16.19 -3.82 4.94
C GLY A 112 -15.53 -5.03 5.58
N LEU A 113 -14.32 -5.36 5.14
CA LEU A 113 -13.52 -6.45 5.70
C LEU A 113 -12.56 -5.95 6.79
N SER A 114 -12.34 -4.64 6.89
CA SER A 114 -11.30 -4.04 7.73
C SER A 114 -9.92 -4.62 7.43
N ARG A 115 -9.58 -4.65 6.14
CA ARG A 115 -8.33 -5.27 5.68
C ARG A 115 -7.73 -4.51 4.50
N TRP A 116 -6.42 -4.56 4.42
CA TRP A 116 -5.70 -4.22 3.19
C TRP A 116 -5.67 -5.44 2.28
N MET A 117 -6.19 -5.28 1.08
CA MET A 117 -6.19 -6.34 0.07
C MET A 117 -4.99 -6.15 -0.84
N LYS A 118 -4.13 -7.17 -0.93
CA LYS A 118 -3.05 -7.14 -1.91
C LYS A 118 -3.60 -7.57 -3.26
N LEU A 119 -3.68 -6.63 -4.21
CA LEU A 119 -4.27 -6.87 -5.53
C LEU A 119 -3.23 -7.38 -6.53
N ALA A 120 -2.02 -6.84 -6.49
CA ALA A 120 -0.97 -7.15 -7.45
C ALA A 120 0.40 -6.98 -6.82
N GLY A 121 1.41 -7.51 -7.50
CA GLY A 121 2.79 -7.35 -7.10
C GLY A 121 3.68 -8.26 -7.92
N ASN A 122 4.99 -7.99 -7.89
CA ASN A 122 5.97 -8.86 -8.51
C ASN A 122 7.15 -9.13 -7.58
N ALA A 123 7.68 -10.29 -7.75
CA ALA A 123 8.83 -10.77 -7.00
C ALA A 123 10.13 -10.28 -7.62
#